data_5831d3d42a073035770420f3af304384
#
_entry.id   5831d3d42a073035770420f3af304384
#
_cell.length_a   1.000
_cell.length_b   1.000
_cell.length_c   1.000
_cell.angle_alpha   90.00
_cell.angle_beta   90.00
_cell.angle_gamma   90.00
#
_symmetry.space_group_name_H-M   'P 1'
#
loop_
_entity.id
_entity.type
_entity.pdbx_description
1 polymer ?
#
loop_
_entity_poly.entity_id
_entity_poly.type
_entity_poly.pdbx_seq_one_letter_code
_entity_poly.pdbx_strand_id
1 'polypeptide(L)'
;MTEAEMIQHAIDEGFAAAAIVDTTQIVFDPSFRPYCAENLCGQYGANYSCPPDCGSPEEMKQRILAHKKALVLQTIWQVADYCDVPTIKHAKKSHNTSEIRVVKKLREAGHDGLIVGASGCALCSPCAQTQGLPCNLPDLQYSCMSAYCIFVKKLADASGMEYDCGEGLLGLFGMYVFD
;
A
#
# COMPACT_ATOMS: atom_id res chain seq x y z
N MET A 1 11.96 5.84 17.64
CA MET A 1 12.70 5.27 16.47
C MET A 1 13.01 6.42 15.53
N THR A 2 14.23 6.55 15.07
CA THR A 2 14.63 7.56 14.07
C THR A 2 14.24 7.12 12.66
N GLU A 3 14.19 8.06 11.70
CA GLU A 3 13.91 7.73 10.28
C GLU A 3 14.90 6.70 9.71
N ALA A 4 16.18 6.81 10.04
CA ALA A 4 17.20 5.85 9.63
C ALA A 4 16.96 4.44 10.20
N GLU A 5 16.53 4.34 11.45
CA GLU A 5 16.17 3.05 12.07
C GLU A 5 14.89 2.45 11.44
N MET A 6 13.92 3.27 11.03
CA MET A 6 12.71 2.82 10.33
C MET A 6 13.06 2.22 8.97
N ILE A 7 13.90 2.92 8.20
CA ILE A 7 14.39 2.47 6.90
C ILE A 7 15.15 1.15 7.06
N GLN A 8 16.09 1.08 8.01
CA GLN A 8 16.87 -0.14 8.24
C GLN A 8 15.98 -1.31 8.64
N HIS A 9 15.01 -1.08 9.54
CA HIS A 9 14.06 -2.11 9.93
C HIS A 9 13.24 -2.63 8.74
N ALA A 10 12.81 -1.75 7.81
CA ALA A 10 12.12 -2.18 6.60
C ALA A 10 13.03 -3.06 5.71
N ILE A 11 14.30 -2.71 5.55
CA ILE A 11 15.28 -3.55 4.82
C ILE A 11 15.45 -4.91 5.48
N ASP A 12 15.55 -4.95 6.81
CA ASP A 12 15.69 -6.19 7.59
C ASP A 12 14.44 -7.10 7.45
N GLU A 13 13.26 -6.52 7.23
CA GLU A 13 12.01 -7.23 6.96
C GLU A 13 11.85 -7.69 5.49
N GLY A 14 12.88 -7.47 4.67
CA GLY A 14 12.98 -8.00 3.31
C GLY A 14 12.52 -7.05 2.20
N PHE A 15 12.38 -5.74 2.48
CA PHE A 15 12.15 -4.76 1.43
C PHE A 15 13.45 -4.51 0.65
N ALA A 16 13.32 -4.40 -0.68
CA ALA A 16 14.44 -4.11 -1.57
C ALA A 16 14.90 -2.65 -1.43
N ALA A 17 13.97 -1.75 -1.15
CA ALA A 17 14.23 -0.34 -0.87
C ALA A 17 13.19 0.22 0.10
N ALA A 18 13.61 1.19 0.90
CA ALA A 18 12.75 1.97 1.78
C ALA A 18 13.26 3.42 1.85
N ALA A 19 12.36 4.38 1.87
CA ALA A 19 12.69 5.80 1.99
C ALA A 19 11.57 6.56 2.69
N ILE A 20 11.91 7.67 3.35
CA ILE A 20 10.93 8.56 3.95
C ILE A 20 10.79 9.80 3.08
N VAL A 21 9.55 10.16 2.76
CA VAL A 21 9.17 11.36 2.02
C VAL A 21 8.15 12.17 2.80
N ASP A 22 8.04 13.46 2.52
CA ASP A 22 6.92 14.27 3.02
C ASP A 22 5.64 13.90 2.26
N THR A 23 4.51 13.81 2.97
CA THR A 23 3.22 13.48 2.33
C THR A 23 2.81 14.49 1.25
N THR A 24 3.30 15.73 1.34
CA THR A 24 3.09 16.78 0.33
C THR A 24 3.76 16.49 -1.02
N GLN A 25 4.72 15.56 -1.07
CA GLN A 25 5.37 15.12 -2.31
C GLN A 25 4.59 14.01 -3.03
N ILE A 26 3.54 13.47 -2.40
CA ILE A 26 2.72 12.40 -2.97
C ILE A 26 1.76 13.01 -4.00
N VAL A 27 1.83 12.51 -5.22
CA VAL A 27 0.95 12.94 -6.33
C VAL A 27 -0.26 12.02 -6.41
N PHE A 28 -1.45 12.62 -6.39
CA PHE A 28 -2.74 11.92 -6.52
C PHE A 28 -3.35 12.27 -7.87
N ASP A 29 -3.88 11.27 -8.56
CA ASP A 29 -4.61 11.43 -9.81
C ASP A 29 -5.98 10.76 -9.72
N PRO A 30 -7.06 11.52 -9.48
CA PRO A 30 -8.42 10.99 -9.38
C PRO A 30 -8.89 10.24 -10.63
N SER A 31 -8.28 10.48 -11.80
CA SER A 31 -8.58 9.79 -13.03
C SER A 31 -8.28 8.28 -12.98
N PHE A 32 -7.56 7.82 -11.97
CA PHE A 32 -7.31 6.38 -11.74
C PHE A 32 -8.49 5.65 -11.10
N ARG A 33 -9.40 6.34 -10.43
CA ARG A 33 -10.54 5.72 -9.73
C ARG A 33 -11.46 4.91 -10.67
N PRO A 34 -11.80 5.35 -11.89
CA PRO A 34 -12.60 4.56 -12.82
C PRO A 34 -12.05 3.16 -13.11
N TYR A 35 -10.73 2.97 -13.11
CA TYR A 35 -10.13 1.63 -13.31
C TYR A 35 -10.48 0.65 -12.18
N CYS A 36 -10.71 1.14 -10.96
CA CYS A 36 -11.23 0.30 -9.88
C CYS A 36 -12.65 -0.19 -10.18
N ALA A 37 -13.49 0.63 -10.83
CA ALA A 37 -14.88 0.30 -11.17
C ALA A 37 -14.97 -0.76 -12.29
N GLU A 38 -13.94 -0.91 -13.12
CA GLU A 38 -13.85 -2.01 -14.10
C GLU A 38 -13.76 -3.39 -13.42
N ASN A 39 -13.39 -3.41 -12.14
CA ASN A 39 -13.32 -4.58 -11.26
C ASN A 39 -12.50 -5.75 -11.79
N LEU A 40 -11.45 -5.49 -12.56
CA LEU A 40 -10.56 -6.52 -13.11
C LEU A 40 -9.85 -7.32 -12.01
N CYS A 41 -9.62 -6.71 -10.83
CA CYS A 41 -9.03 -7.37 -9.67
C CYS A 41 -10.05 -8.15 -8.81
N GLY A 42 -11.37 -8.00 -9.06
CA GLY A 42 -12.45 -8.66 -8.32
C GLY A 42 -12.69 -8.12 -6.90
N GLN A 43 -12.15 -6.94 -6.56
CA GLN A 43 -12.22 -6.39 -5.20
C GLN A 43 -13.21 -5.23 -5.03
N TYR A 44 -13.78 -4.72 -6.12
CA TYR A 44 -14.75 -3.63 -6.08
C TYR A 44 -16.03 -4.07 -5.35
N GLY A 45 -16.40 -3.35 -4.30
CA GLY A 45 -17.56 -3.67 -3.47
C GLY A 45 -17.44 -4.98 -2.66
N ALA A 46 -16.24 -5.56 -2.57
CA ALA A 46 -16.02 -6.84 -1.90
C ALA A 46 -15.32 -6.73 -0.53
N ASN A 47 -14.90 -5.53 -0.14
CA ASN A 47 -14.27 -5.27 1.15
C ASN A 47 -14.25 -3.77 1.48
N TYR A 48 -14.04 -3.42 2.75
CA TYR A 48 -14.00 -2.04 3.22
C TYR A 48 -12.83 -1.21 2.69
N SER A 49 -11.79 -1.83 2.18
CA SER A 49 -10.57 -1.15 1.73
C SER A 49 -10.57 -0.78 0.25
N CYS A 50 -11.56 -1.22 -0.49
CA CYS A 50 -11.72 -0.95 -1.92
C CYS A 50 -12.95 -0.09 -2.19
N PRO A 51 -13.02 0.60 -3.35
CA PRO A 51 -14.21 1.33 -3.74
C PRO A 51 -15.43 0.42 -3.87
N PRO A 52 -16.64 0.91 -3.57
CA PRO A 52 -16.96 2.27 -3.10
C PRO A 52 -16.73 2.50 -1.61
N ASP A 53 -16.58 1.46 -0.80
CA ASP A 53 -16.60 1.52 0.67
C ASP A 53 -15.40 2.26 1.29
N CYS A 54 -14.25 2.29 0.61
CA CYS A 54 -13.06 2.98 1.12
C CYS A 54 -13.19 4.52 1.13
N GLY A 55 -14.18 5.07 0.44
CA GLY A 55 -14.41 6.51 0.31
C GLY A 55 -14.02 7.08 -1.05
N SER A 56 -14.32 8.36 -1.25
CA SER A 56 -13.99 9.11 -2.46
C SER A 56 -12.47 9.35 -2.58
N PRO A 57 -11.97 9.66 -3.79
CA PRO A 57 -10.57 10.02 -3.97
C PRO A 57 -10.11 11.17 -3.07
N GLU A 58 -10.97 12.19 -2.90
CA GLU A 58 -10.64 13.35 -2.07
C GLU A 58 -10.58 12.99 -0.57
N GLU A 59 -11.56 12.23 -0.07
CA GLU A 59 -11.53 11.76 1.33
C GLU A 59 -10.29 10.92 1.62
N MET A 60 -9.94 10.02 0.70
CA MET A 60 -8.75 9.18 0.85
C MET A 60 -7.45 9.99 0.80
N LYS A 61 -7.36 10.97 -0.13
CA LYS A 61 -6.24 11.92 -0.19
C LYS A 61 -6.07 12.67 1.13
N GLN A 62 -7.16 13.20 1.68
CA GLN A 62 -7.12 13.94 2.94
C GLN A 62 -6.66 13.08 4.12
N ARG A 63 -6.98 11.78 4.15
CA ARG A 63 -6.44 10.87 5.18
C ARG A 63 -4.92 10.79 5.15
N ILE A 64 -4.30 10.76 3.95
CA ILE A 64 -2.84 10.76 3.82
C ILE A 64 -2.25 12.12 4.22
N LEU A 65 -2.84 13.22 3.72
CA LEU A 65 -2.36 14.57 3.99
C LEU A 65 -2.59 15.04 5.44
N ALA A 66 -3.36 14.29 6.23
CA ALA A 66 -3.48 14.51 7.67
C ALA A 66 -2.20 14.14 8.42
N HIS A 67 -1.30 13.37 7.81
CA HIS A 67 0.02 13.02 8.33
C HIS A 67 1.13 13.76 7.59
N LYS A 68 2.33 13.81 8.17
CA LYS A 68 3.46 14.59 7.62
C LYS A 68 4.44 13.76 6.79
N LYS A 69 4.65 12.52 7.18
CA LYS A 69 5.68 11.64 6.62
C LYS A 69 5.08 10.36 6.05
N ALA A 70 5.75 9.79 5.06
CA ALA A 70 5.45 8.48 4.53
C ALA A 70 6.74 7.66 4.41
N LEU A 71 6.78 6.50 5.08
CA LEU A 71 7.79 5.46 4.84
C LEU A 71 7.33 4.68 3.61
N VAL A 72 7.95 4.94 2.47
CA VAL A 72 7.70 4.25 1.20
C VAL A 72 8.52 2.97 1.19
N LEU A 73 7.88 1.87 0.79
CA LEU A 73 8.42 0.51 0.83
C LEU A 73 8.33 -0.12 -0.56
N GLN A 74 9.43 -0.71 -1.03
CA GLN A 74 9.46 -1.40 -2.32
C GLN A 74 9.94 -2.84 -2.15
N THR A 75 9.21 -3.79 -2.76
CA THR A 75 9.72 -5.15 -3.03
C THR A 75 9.84 -5.36 -4.53
N ILE A 76 10.82 -6.16 -4.95
CA ILE A 76 11.06 -6.51 -6.36
C ILE A 76 10.92 -8.02 -6.49
N TRP A 77 10.12 -8.46 -7.46
CA TRP A 77 9.78 -9.84 -7.68
C TRP A 77 10.09 -10.26 -9.11
N GLN A 78 10.65 -11.44 -9.26
CA GLN A 78 10.80 -12.05 -10.58
C GLN A 78 9.45 -12.63 -11.04
N VAL A 79 9.02 -12.27 -12.25
CA VAL A 79 7.76 -12.74 -12.85
C VAL A 79 8.06 -13.24 -14.26
N ALA A 80 7.38 -14.33 -14.67
CA ALA A 80 7.55 -14.86 -16.03
C ALA A 80 7.00 -13.89 -17.08
N ASP A 81 5.83 -13.34 -16.80
CA ASP A 81 5.20 -12.23 -17.51
C ASP A 81 4.20 -11.52 -16.60
N TYR A 82 3.66 -10.39 -17.05
CA TYR A 82 2.68 -9.62 -16.28
C TYR A 82 1.27 -10.25 -16.24
N CYS A 83 1.06 -11.38 -16.91
CA CYS A 83 -0.15 -12.19 -16.87
C CYS A 83 -0.04 -13.35 -15.87
N ASP A 84 1.11 -13.56 -15.24
CA ASP A 84 1.31 -14.56 -14.18
C ASP A 84 0.58 -14.15 -12.88
N VAL A 85 -0.75 -14.22 -12.95
CA VAL A 85 -1.65 -13.80 -11.87
C VAL A 85 -1.36 -14.52 -10.54
N PRO A 86 -1.10 -15.84 -10.48
CA PRO A 86 -0.77 -16.52 -9.22
C PRO A 86 0.48 -15.95 -8.54
N THR A 87 1.57 -15.79 -9.29
CA THR A 87 2.84 -15.24 -8.78
C THR A 87 2.64 -13.79 -8.31
N ILE A 88 1.94 -12.96 -9.09
CA ILE A 88 1.66 -11.56 -8.73
C ILE A 88 0.80 -11.47 -7.46
N LYS A 89 -0.21 -12.31 -7.31
CA LYS A 89 -1.03 -12.37 -6.08
C LYS A 89 -0.19 -12.77 -4.86
N HIS A 90 0.69 -13.76 -5.03
CA HIS A 90 1.60 -14.17 -3.96
C HIS A 90 2.54 -13.04 -3.56
N ALA A 91 3.17 -12.38 -4.55
CA ALA A 91 4.05 -11.25 -4.32
C ALA A 91 3.37 -10.11 -3.55
N LYS A 92 2.16 -9.70 -3.97
CA LYS A 92 1.37 -8.67 -3.28
C LYS A 92 1.02 -9.07 -1.83
N LYS A 93 0.62 -10.32 -1.60
CA LYS A 93 0.34 -10.82 -0.25
C LYS A 93 1.58 -10.80 0.63
N SER A 94 2.72 -11.26 0.10
CA SER A 94 3.99 -11.26 0.83
C SER A 94 4.46 -9.85 1.15
N HIS A 95 4.36 -8.91 0.20
CA HIS A 95 4.65 -7.50 0.41
C HIS A 95 3.84 -6.93 1.59
N ASN A 96 2.50 -7.05 1.53
CA ASN A 96 1.62 -6.53 2.57
C ASN A 96 1.87 -7.21 3.94
N THR A 97 2.24 -8.50 3.95
CA THR A 97 2.57 -9.21 5.20
C THR A 97 3.86 -8.65 5.83
N SER A 98 4.90 -8.39 5.03
CA SER A 98 6.12 -7.73 5.51
C SER A 98 5.85 -6.31 5.98
N GLU A 99 5.04 -5.55 5.23
CA GLU A 99 4.66 -4.19 5.61
C GLU A 99 3.95 -4.15 6.97
N ILE A 100 3.03 -5.08 7.25
CA ILE A 100 2.37 -5.16 8.57
C ILE A 100 3.39 -5.43 9.70
N ARG A 101 4.45 -6.23 9.45
CA ARG A 101 5.50 -6.46 10.46
C ARG A 101 6.27 -5.18 10.75
N VAL A 102 6.66 -4.44 9.70
CA VAL A 102 7.27 -3.12 9.84
C VAL A 102 6.37 -2.19 10.65
N VAL A 103 5.11 -2.06 10.25
CA VAL A 103 4.15 -1.16 10.92
C VAL A 103 3.94 -1.49 12.39
N LYS A 104 3.84 -2.78 12.75
CA LYS A 104 3.71 -3.18 14.16
C LYS A 104 4.88 -2.66 15.00
N LYS A 105 6.10 -2.78 14.48
CA LYS A 105 7.29 -2.28 15.17
C LYS A 105 7.32 -0.76 15.29
N LEU A 106 6.89 -0.04 14.25
CA LEU A 106 6.78 1.42 14.29
C LEU A 106 5.74 1.87 15.34
N ARG A 107 4.59 1.21 15.38
CA ARG A 107 3.55 1.51 16.39
C ARG A 107 4.01 1.21 17.80
N GLU A 108 4.71 0.11 18.05
CA GLU A 108 5.36 -0.19 19.33
C GLU A 108 6.35 0.92 19.75
N ALA A 109 6.96 1.59 18.80
CA ALA A 109 7.86 2.72 19.02
C ALA A 109 7.13 4.08 19.13
N GLY A 110 5.78 4.09 19.10
CA GLY A 110 4.96 5.29 19.28
C GLY A 110 4.66 6.06 17.99
N HIS A 111 4.90 5.46 16.81
CA HIS A 111 4.57 6.06 15.52
C HIS A 111 3.25 5.48 14.99
N ASP A 112 2.14 6.05 15.45
CA ASP A 112 0.81 5.68 14.93
C ASP A 112 0.58 6.28 13.54
N GLY A 113 -0.19 5.58 12.71
CA GLY A 113 -0.40 6.03 11.35
C GLY A 113 -1.26 5.07 10.52
N LEU A 114 -1.23 5.28 9.21
CA LEU A 114 -2.09 4.66 8.20
C LEU A 114 -1.28 3.76 7.26
N ILE A 115 -1.76 2.53 7.03
CA ILE A 115 -1.14 1.57 6.11
C ILE A 115 -1.71 1.76 4.69
N VAL A 116 -0.87 1.79 3.69
CA VAL A 116 -1.23 1.82 2.26
C VAL A 116 -0.53 0.68 1.54
N GLY A 117 -1.22 -0.43 1.34
CA GLY A 117 -0.64 -1.66 0.81
C GLY A 117 -0.46 -1.69 -0.71
N ALA A 118 0.26 -2.68 -1.19
CA ALA A 118 0.45 -2.97 -2.62
C ALA A 118 -0.81 -3.56 -3.29
N SER A 119 -1.79 -4.01 -2.50
CA SER A 119 -3.10 -4.49 -2.96
C SER A 119 -4.17 -4.16 -1.94
N GLY A 120 -5.44 -4.40 -2.27
CA GLY A 120 -6.53 -4.31 -1.30
C GLY A 120 -6.34 -5.27 -0.13
N CYS A 121 -6.96 -4.95 1.01
CA CYS A 121 -6.87 -5.71 2.25
C CYS A 121 -7.25 -7.18 2.04
N ALA A 122 -6.41 -8.09 2.51
CA ALA A 122 -6.60 -9.55 2.43
C ALA A 122 -6.42 -10.22 3.80
N LEU A 123 -6.68 -9.48 4.89
CA LEU A 123 -6.55 -9.99 6.27
C LEU A 123 -7.63 -11.00 6.65
N CYS A 124 -8.79 -10.90 6.01
CA CYS A 124 -9.94 -11.77 6.22
C CYS A 124 -10.44 -12.34 4.89
N SER A 125 -10.94 -13.56 4.89
CA SER A 125 -11.56 -14.19 3.72
C SER A 125 -12.75 -15.06 4.15
N PRO A 126 -13.99 -14.64 3.83
CA PRO A 126 -14.38 -13.38 3.21
C PRO A 126 -14.20 -12.18 4.14
N CYS A 127 -14.21 -10.95 3.57
CA CYS A 127 -14.26 -9.72 4.37
C CYS A 127 -15.62 -9.60 5.06
N ALA A 128 -15.63 -9.11 6.30
CA ALA A 128 -16.85 -8.88 7.09
C ALA A 128 -17.86 -7.94 6.39
N GLN A 129 -17.35 -7.02 5.53
CA GLN A 129 -18.16 -6.13 4.69
C GLN A 129 -19.21 -6.91 3.86
N THR A 130 -18.86 -8.06 3.29
CA THR A 130 -19.76 -8.87 2.46
C THR A 130 -20.96 -9.44 3.25
N GLN A 131 -20.88 -9.39 4.57
CA GLN A 131 -21.92 -9.83 5.50
C GLN A 131 -22.61 -8.66 6.22
N GLY A 132 -22.25 -7.41 5.87
CA GLY A 132 -22.76 -6.22 6.56
C GLY A 132 -22.27 -6.06 8.00
N LEU A 133 -21.16 -6.73 8.36
CA LEU A 133 -20.58 -6.70 9.69
C LEU A 133 -19.39 -5.74 9.75
N PRO A 134 -19.10 -5.14 10.93
CA PRO A 134 -17.92 -4.29 11.11
C PRO A 134 -16.62 -5.03 10.78
N CYS A 135 -15.57 -4.27 10.40
CA CYS A 135 -14.25 -4.84 10.17
C CYS A 135 -13.73 -5.55 11.43
N ASN A 136 -13.24 -6.78 11.27
CA ASN A 136 -12.70 -7.57 12.38
C ASN A 136 -11.32 -7.08 12.86
N LEU A 137 -10.59 -6.36 11.99
CA LEU A 137 -9.21 -5.92 12.26
C LEU A 137 -9.04 -4.45 11.81
N PRO A 138 -9.82 -3.50 12.39
CA PRO A 138 -9.84 -2.11 11.94
C PRO A 138 -8.46 -1.44 12.02
N ASP A 139 -7.67 -1.75 13.04
CA ASP A 139 -6.34 -1.15 13.25
C ASP A 139 -5.29 -1.62 12.22
N LEU A 140 -5.53 -2.75 11.57
CA LEU A 140 -4.64 -3.31 10.55
C LEU A 140 -5.22 -3.21 9.14
N GLN A 141 -6.44 -2.70 9.01
CA GLN A 141 -7.07 -2.50 7.70
C GLN A 141 -6.22 -1.55 6.86
N TYR A 142 -6.04 -1.88 5.59
CA TYR A 142 -5.32 -1.04 4.63
C TYR A 142 -6.04 -1.01 3.29
N SER A 143 -5.92 0.11 2.57
CA SER A 143 -6.29 0.24 1.17
C SER A 143 -5.04 0.28 0.30
N CYS A 144 -5.17 -0.05 -0.98
CA CYS A 144 -4.03 -0.07 -1.88
C CYS A 144 -3.73 1.32 -2.47
N MET A 145 -2.53 1.49 -3.03
CA MET A 145 -2.09 2.68 -3.75
C MET A 145 -3.13 3.15 -4.80
N SER A 146 -3.71 2.20 -5.55
CA SER A 146 -4.71 2.51 -6.58
C SER A 146 -6.02 3.04 -6.00
N ALA A 147 -6.47 2.51 -4.86
CA ALA A 147 -7.67 3.02 -4.17
C ALA A 147 -7.47 4.46 -3.67
N TYR A 148 -6.26 4.82 -3.27
CA TYR A 148 -5.87 6.18 -2.94
C TYR A 148 -5.61 7.06 -4.16
N CYS A 149 -5.68 6.53 -5.39
CA CYS A 149 -5.34 7.23 -6.63
C CYS A 149 -3.91 7.80 -6.61
N ILE A 150 -2.97 7.13 -5.96
CA ILE A 150 -1.57 7.54 -5.90
C ILE A 150 -0.90 7.26 -7.23
N PHE A 151 -0.19 8.25 -7.78
CA PHE A 151 0.65 8.08 -8.95
C PHE A 151 1.99 7.44 -8.54
N VAL A 152 2.02 6.10 -8.50
CA VAL A 152 3.14 5.32 -7.95
C VAL A 152 4.48 5.63 -8.62
N LYS A 153 4.50 5.87 -9.95
CA LYS A 153 5.74 6.27 -10.62
C LYS A 153 6.31 7.58 -10.05
N LYS A 154 5.46 8.57 -9.78
CA LYS A 154 5.88 9.84 -9.16
C LYS A 154 6.33 9.64 -7.71
N LEU A 155 5.69 8.72 -6.99
CA LEU A 155 6.11 8.35 -5.64
C LEU A 155 7.48 7.67 -5.65
N ALA A 156 7.73 6.76 -6.60
CA ALA A 156 9.04 6.15 -6.79
C ALA A 156 10.11 7.20 -7.08
N ASP A 157 9.85 8.12 -8.03
CA ASP A 157 10.76 9.23 -8.34
C ASP A 157 11.09 10.08 -7.09
N ALA A 158 10.06 10.43 -6.29
CA ALA A 158 10.23 11.22 -5.06
C ALA A 158 11.02 10.45 -3.97
N SER A 159 10.93 9.12 -3.97
CA SER A 159 11.60 8.23 -3.01
C SER A 159 13.01 7.82 -3.46
N GLY A 160 13.44 8.20 -4.67
CA GLY A 160 14.71 7.73 -5.26
C GLY A 160 14.70 6.24 -5.60
N MET A 161 13.53 5.67 -5.88
CA MET A 161 13.36 4.25 -6.23
C MET A 161 13.05 4.08 -7.72
N GLU A 162 13.49 2.95 -8.28
CA GLU A 162 13.16 2.60 -9.67
C GLU A 162 11.74 2.03 -9.75
N TYR A 163 10.88 2.68 -10.56
CA TYR A 163 9.54 2.17 -10.84
C TYR A 163 9.57 1.00 -11.83
N ASP A 164 10.37 1.14 -12.89
CA ASP A 164 10.65 0.10 -13.87
C ASP A 164 11.93 -0.62 -13.48
N CYS A 165 11.77 -1.79 -12.86
CA CYS A 165 12.89 -2.58 -12.35
C CYS A 165 13.60 -3.41 -13.42
N GLY A 166 13.15 -3.35 -14.68
CA GLY A 166 13.70 -4.10 -15.80
C GLY A 166 12.87 -5.31 -16.24
N GLU A 167 13.31 -5.96 -17.31
CA GLU A 167 12.61 -7.08 -17.91
C GLU A 167 12.45 -8.27 -16.94
N GLY A 168 11.25 -8.82 -16.84
CA GLY A 168 10.94 -9.93 -15.95
C GLY A 168 10.91 -9.57 -14.46
N LEU A 169 10.97 -8.29 -14.11
CA LEU A 169 10.92 -7.81 -12.74
C LEU A 169 9.67 -6.95 -12.48
N LEU A 170 9.01 -7.18 -11.36
CA LEU A 170 7.86 -6.44 -10.89
C LEU A 170 8.20 -5.71 -9.60
N GLY A 171 8.22 -4.37 -9.63
CA GLY A 171 8.27 -3.53 -8.45
C GLY A 171 6.89 -3.38 -7.82
N LEU A 172 6.76 -3.72 -6.54
CA LEU A 172 5.55 -3.46 -5.76
C LEU A 172 5.85 -2.40 -4.71
N PHE A 173 4.88 -1.51 -4.50
CA PHE A 173 4.99 -0.40 -3.57
C PHE A 173 3.89 -0.44 -2.53
N GLY A 174 4.27 -0.17 -1.29
CA GLY A 174 3.42 0.13 -0.17
C GLY A 174 3.96 1.33 0.59
N MET A 175 3.25 1.86 1.55
CA MET A 175 3.76 2.90 2.43
C MET A 175 3.03 2.93 3.76
N TYR A 176 3.71 3.41 4.78
CA TYR A 176 3.13 3.76 6.06
C TYR A 176 3.22 5.26 6.27
N VAL A 177 2.08 5.94 6.43
CA VAL A 177 2.03 7.38 6.68
C VAL A 177 1.86 7.66 8.16
N PHE A 178 2.63 8.60 8.71
CA PHE A 178 2.73 8.88 10.15
C PHE A 178 3.17 10.32 10.42
N ASP A 179 3.23 10.72 11.71
CA ASP A 179 3.69 12.03 12.19
C ASP A 179 5.04 11.95 12.92
#